data_0e61136945ce19407c6c15a835d07822
#
_entry.id   0e61136945ce19407c6c15a835d07822
#
_cell.length_a   1.000
_cell.length_b   1.000
_cell.length_c   1.000
_cell.angle_alpha   90.00
_cell.angle_beta   90.00
_cell.angle_gamma   90.00
#
_symmetry.space_group_name_H-M   'P 1'
#
loop_
_entity.id
_entity.type
_entity.pdbx_description
1 polymer ?
#
loop_
_entity_poly.entity_id
_entity_poly.type
_entity_poly.pdbx_seq_one_letter_code
_entity_poly.pdbx_strand_id
1 'polypeptide(L)'
;MLDLFVDTPLYGVVFTTLYYGLRKSEMLGLKWESIDFTNDTLTLENTVVKNLTTVEKKTMKTSASHHTYPLMPRVKRVLMEQRAWQNSNRERLGDQYHDSDFVFTWEDGRPFLPDTLLRSFQRILKRNHFTPLLRIHDLRHSTASILYEQGYDLKDIQTWLRHADIGVTMNVYTHIKQRKHDEIPDCVQNVFSPTPRTKAKILGKPKSEN
;
A
#
# COMPACT_ATOMS: atom_id res chain seq x y z
N MET A 1 -1.56 -10.96 -8.14
CA MET A 1 -2.86 -10.33 -7.78
C MET A 1 -3.08 -9.01 -8.53
N LEU A 2 -2.14 -8.06 -8.49
CA LEU A 2 -2.29 -6.77 -9.21
C LEU A 2 -2.58 -6.95 -10.71
N ASP A 3 -1.93 -7.91 -11.36
CA ASP A 3 -2.09 -8.18 -12.79
C ASP A 3 -3.53 -8.49 -13.21
N LEU A 4 -4.35 -8.98 -12.27
CA LEU A 4 -5.78 -9.26 -12.52
C LEU A 4 -6.62 -7.99 -12.72
N PHE A 5 -6.07 -6.84 -12.39
CA PHE A 5 -6.76 -5.55 -12.45
C PHE A 5 -6.27 -4.63 -13.57
N VAL A 6 -5.16 -4.97 -14.25
CA VAL A 6 -4.46 -4.09 -15.20
C VAL A 6 -5.42 -3.47 -16.23
N ASP A 7 -6.29 -4.26 -16.84
CA ASP A 7 -7.23 -3.77 -17.87
C ASP A 7 -8.63 -3.45 -17.31
N THR A 8 -8.69 -3.04 -16.04
CA THR A 8 -9.96 -2.71 -15.38
C THR A 8 -9.93 -1.30 -14.79
N PRO A 9 -11.09 -0.64 -14.64
CA PRO A 9 -11.18 0.65 -13.95
C PRO A 9 -10.68 0.61 -12.50
N LEU A 10 -10.50 -0.60 -11.93
CA LEU A 10 -10.08 -0.79 -10.55
C LEU A 10 -8.55 -0.79 -10.39
N TYR A 11 -7.77 -0.82 -11.47
CA TYR A 11 -6.31 -0.92 -11.37
C TYR A 11 -5.70 0.20 -10.53
N GLY A 12 -5.98 1.45 -10.88
CA GLY A 12 -5.43 2.61 -10.19
C GLY A 12 -5.75 2.63 -8.69
N VAL A 13 -7.00 2.30 -8.33
CA VAL A 13 -7.44 2.28 -6.93
C VAL A 13 -6.79 1.14 -6.14
N VAL A 14 -6.70 -0.05 -6.72
CA VAL A 14 -6.07 -1.22 -6.07
C VAL A 14 -4.57 -0.99 -5.91
N PHE A 15 -3.91 -0.49 -6.96
CA PHE A 15 -2.49 -0.18 -6.97
C PHE A 15 -2.13 0.86 -5.90
N THR A 16 -2.80 2.01 -5.91
CA THR A 16 -2.52 3.09 -4.94
C THR A 16 -2.80 2.66 -3.51
N THR A 17 -3.88 1.89 -3.30
CA THR A 17 -4.21 1.36 -1.98
C THR A 17 -3.13 0.44 -1.45
N LEU A 18 -2.59 -0.44 -2.29
CA LEU A 18 -1.53 -1.38 -1.91
C LEU A 18 -0.21 -0.65 -1.61
N TYR A 19 0.12 0.40 -2.36
CA TYR A 19 1.38 1.15 -2.17
C TYR A 19 1.42 1.94 -0.86
N TYR A 20 0.31 2.58 -0.48
CA TYR A 20 0.24 3.40 0.73
C TYR A 20 -0.45 2.73 1.91
N GLY A 21 -1.10 1.60 1.70
CA GLY A 21 -1.93 0.97 2.71
C GLY A 21 -3.15 1.81 3.11
N LEU A 22 -3.80 2.50 2.15
CA LEU A 22 -4.91 3.40 2.42
C LEU A 22 -6.13 2.67 3.01
N ARG A 23 -6.86 3.38 3.88
CA ARG A 23 -8.21 2.93 4.26
C ARG A 23 -9.17 3.09 3.09
N LYS A 24 -10.17 2.22 2.99
CA LYS A 24 -11.19 2.28 1.93
C LYS A 24 -11.82 3.68 1.80
N SER A 25 -12.13 4.33 2.91
CA SER A 25 -12.71 5.67 2.92
C SER A 25 -11.77 6.76 2.43
N GLU A 26 -10.47 6.66 2.74
CA GLU A 26 -9.42 7.59 2.30
C GLU A 26 -9.19 7.47 0.79
N MET A 27 -9.08 6.24 0.32
CA MET A 27 -8.90 5.94 -1.10
C MET A 27 -10.08 6.45 -1.94
N LEU A 28 -11.32 6.21 -1.50
CA LEU A 28 -12.52 6.67 -2.21
C LEU A 28 -12.72 8.19 -2.14
N GLY A 29 -12.16 8.83 -1.13
CA GLY A 29 -12.21 10.29 -0.95
C GLY A 29 -11.07 11.04 -1.64
N LEU A 30 -10.14 10.34 -2.30
CA LEU A 30 -9.00 10.99 -2.93
C LEU A 30 -9.44 11.82 -4.14
N LYS A 31 -9.06 13.11 -4.13
CA LYS A 31 -9.35 14.07 -5.18
C LYS A 31 -8.08 14.50 -5.91
N TRP A 32 -8.23 15.01 -7.13
CA TRP A 32 -7.09 15.52 -7.90
C TRP A 32 -6.42 16.73 -7.27
N GLU A 33 -7.15 17.58 -6.57
CA GLU A 33 -6.63 18.71 -5.80
C GLU A 33 -5.66 18.29 -4.67
N SER A 34 -5.79 17.05 -4.19
CA SER A 34 -4.95 16.47 -3.14
C SER A 34 -3.62 15.89 -3.65
N ILE A 35 -3.37 15.98 -4.97
CA ILE A 35 -2.16 15.43 -5.60
C ILE A 35 -1.37 16.57 -6.22
N ASP A 36 -0.21 16.86 -5.64
CA ASP A 36 0.74 17.82 -6.20
C ASP A 36 1.81 17.09 -7.02
N PHE A 37 1.65 17.14 -8.34
CA PHE A 37 2.60 16.54 -9.29
C PHE A 37 3.91 17.34 -9.43
N THR A 38 3.93 18.59 -8.97
CA THR A 38 5.12 19.46 -9.03
C THR A 38 6.04 19.19 -7.85
N ASN A 39 5.47 19.11 -6.65
CA ASN A 39 6.20 18.87 -5.42
C ASN A 39 6.25 17.38 -5.04
N ASP A 40 5.72 16.51 -5.89
CA ASP A 40 5.65 15.06 -5.67
C ASP A 40 5.04 14.69 -4.30
N THR A 41 3.85 15.22 -4.02
CA THR A 41 3.12 14.91 -2.78
C THR A 41 1.68 14.45 -3.03
N LEU A 42 1.19 13.61 -2.13
CA LEU A 42 -0.19 13.14 -2.05
C LEU A 42 -0.71 13.38 -0.64
N THR A 43 -1.73 14.22 -0.50
CA THR A 43 -2.30 14.59 0.81
C THR A 43 -3.67 13.96 0.99
N LEU A 44 -3.89 13.31 2.12
CA LEU A 44 -5.19 12.75 2.48
C LEU A 44 -5.98 13.75 3.31
N GLU A 45 -7.02 14.32 2.73
CA GLU A 45 -7.85 15.34 3.38
C GLU A 45 -9.31 14.90 3.52
N ASN A 46 -9.78 14.07 2.60
CA ASN A 46 -11.18 13.70 2.50
C ASN A 46 -11.40 12.22 2.77
N THR A 47 -12.55 11.90 3.36
CA THR A 47 -13.00 10.51 3.53
C THR A 47 -14.43 10.37 3.03
N VAL A 48 -14.70 9.34 2.24
CA VAL A 48 -16.06 8.97 1.85
C VAL A 48 -16.60 7.98 2.88
N VAL A 49 -17.64 8.38 3.60
CA VAL A 49 -18.37 7.52 4.54
C VAL A 49 -19.69 7.08 3.93
N LYS A 50 -20.09 5.84 4.21
CA LYS A 50 -21.29 5.21 3.72
C LYS A 50 -22.55 6.02 4.09
N ASN A 51 -23.16 6.65 3.08
CA ASN A 51 -24.59 6.93 3.04
C ASN A 51 -24.99 6.99 1.57
N LEU A 52 -26.22 6.67 1.23
CA LEU A 52 -26.82 6.56 -0.11
C LEU A 52 -26.63 7.79 -1.03
N THR A 53 -26.07 8.83 -0.51
CA THR A 53 -25.53 10.00 -1.19
C THR A 53 -24.08 10.16 -0.80
N THR A 54 -23.22 10.46 -1.77
CA THR A 54 -21.78 10.78 -1.56
C THR A 54 -21.69 11.93 -0.55
N VAL A 55 -21.57 11.61 0.73
CA VAL A 55 -21.36 12.65 1.76
C VAL A 55 -19.87 12.84 1.91
N GLU A 56 -19.38 13.87 1.24
CA GLU A 56 -18.09 14.46 1.56
C GLU A 56 -18.12 14.91 3.02
N LYS A 57 -17.54 14.17 3.92
CA LYS A 57 -17.15 14.75 5.20
C LYS A 57 -15.82 15.45 5.01
N LYS A 58 -15.90 16.69 4.57
CA LYS A 58 -14.86 17.70 4.70
C LYS A 58 -14.73 18.06 6.18
N THR A 59 -14.23 17.14 6.99
CA THR A 59 -13.74 17.45 8.33
C THR A 59 -13.07 16.21 8.91
N MET A 60 -11.83 16.09 8.65
CA MET A 60 -10.95 15.46 9.62
C MET A 60 -10.86 16.44 10.78
N LYS A 61 -11.52 16.15 11.90
CA LYS A 61 -11.75 17.06 13.04
C LYS A 61 -10.50 17.46 13.84
N THR A 62 -9.31 17.02 13.41
CA THR A 62 -8.04 17.37 14.06
C THR A 62 -6.94 17.53 13.03
N SER A 63 -5.96 18.38 13.29
CA SER A 63 -4.72 18.54 12.50
C SER A 63 -3.95 17.23 12.30
N ALA A 64 -4.14 16.25 13.18
CA ALA A 64 -3.60 14.88 13.06
C ALA A 64 -4.25 14.04 11.94
N SER A 65 -5.26 14.55 11.28
CA SER A 65 -5.99 13.83 10.22
C SER A 65 -5.48 14.12 8.82
N HIS A 66 -4.83 15.26 8.62
CA HIS A 66 -4.12 15.55 7.37
C HIS A 66 -2.80 14.80 7.35
N HIS A 67 -2.58 14.00 6.33
CA HIS A 67 -1.32 13.30 6.15
C HIS A 67 -0.84 13.40 4.72
N THR A 68 0.38 13.87 4.57
CA THR A 68 1.02 14.00 3.26
C THR A 68 2.04 12.89 3.09
N TYR A 69 1.89 12.12 2.04
CA TYR A 69 2.83 11.11 1.58
C TYR A 69 3.69 11.66 0.44
N PRO A 70 4.94 11.21 0.29
CA PRO A 70 5.67 11.40 -0.95
C PRO A 70 4.94 10.68 -2.10
N LEU A 71 4.79 11.35 -3.23
CA LEU A 71 4.19 10.75 -4.42
C LEU A 71 5.24 9.87 -5.12
N MET A 72 5.19 8.57 -4.82
CA MET A 72 6.14 7.60 -5.36
C MET A 72 6.08 7.55 -6.90
N PRO A 73 7.23 7.46 -7.61
CA PRO A 73 7.27 7.55 -9.08
C PRO A 73 6.36 6.56 -9.81
N ARG A 74 6.20 5.35 -9.29
CA ARG A 74 5.28 4.36 -9.86
C ARG A 74 3.83 4.74 -9.68
N VAL A 75 3.47 5.29 -8.51
CA VAL A 75 2.10 5.77 -8.25
C VAL A 75 1.81 7.00 -9.08
N LYS A 76 2.76 7.95 -9.17
CA LYS A 76 2.66 9.13 -10.05
C LYS A 76 2.29 8.73 -11.47
N ARG A 77 2.99 7.75 -12.05
CA ARG A 77 2.70 7.25 -13.39
C ARG A 77 1.29 6.68 -13.51
N VAL A 78 0.89 5.79 -12.59
CA VAL A 78 -0.46 5.19 -12.59
C VAL A 78 -1.54 6.26 -12.46
N LEU A 79 -1.33 7.28 -11.63
CA LEU A 79 -2.28 8.39 -11.48
C LEU A 79 -2.33 9.27 -12.73
N MET A 80 -1.22 9.51 -13.41
CA MET A 80 -1.23 10.22 -14.70
C MET A 80 -1.97 9.43 -15.78
N GLU A 81 -1.79 8.12 -15.85
CA GLU A 81 -2.53 7.21 -16.74
C GLU A 81 -4.04 7.22 -16.40
N GLN A 82 -4.39 7.21 -15.12
CA GLN A 82 -5.78 7.34 -14.65
C GLN A 82 -6.40 8.67 -15.10
N ARG A 83 -5.67 9.77 -15.01
CA ARG A 83 -6.14 11.09 -15.44
C ARG A 83 -6.34 11.16 -16.95
N ALA A 84 -5.40 10.60 -17.71
CA ALA A 84 -5.53 10.49 -19.16
C ALA A 84 -6.72 9.66 -19.59
N TRP A 85 -6.96 8.52 -18.91
CA TRP A 85 -8.12 7.67 -19.13
C TRP A 85 -9.45 8.39 -18.83
N GLN A 86 -9.53 9.15 -17.74
CA GLN A 86 -10.71 9.97 -17.43
C GLN A 86 -10.95 11.04 -18.49
N ASN A 87 -9.90 11.73 -18.96
CA ASN A 87 -10.01 12.75 -20.00
C ASN A 87 -10.52 12.15 -21.32
N SER A 88 -9.98 11.00 -21.74
CA SER A 88 -10.44 10.29 -22.93
C SER A 88 -11.91 9.88 -22.83
N ASN A 89 -12.35 9.41 -21.65
CA ASN A 89 -13.76 9.08 -21.42
C ASN A 89 -14.66 10.32 -21.42
N ARG A 90 -14.18 11.44 -20.86
CA ARG A 90 -14.90 12.73 -20.91
C ARG A 90 -15.14 13.17 -22.35
N GLU A 91 -14.10 13.12 -23.19
CA GLU A 91 -14.21 13.48 -24.61
C GLU A 91 -15.17 12.53 -25.36
N ARG A 92 -15.08 11.23 -25.09
CA ARG A 92 -15.94 10.22 -25.73
C ARG A 92 -17.40 10.30 -25.35
N LEU A 93 -17.72 10.63 -24.09
CA LEU A 93 -19.09 10.61 -23.55
C LEU A 93 -19.77 11.99 -23.59
N GLY A 94 -18.98 13.07 -23.72
CA GLY A 94 -19.53 14.44 -23.77
C GLY A 94 -20.47 14.74 -22.58
N ASP A 95 -21.68 15.18 -22.88
CA ASP A 95 -22.69 15.56 -21.86
C ASP A 95 -23.15 14.39 -20.96
N GLN A 96 -22.83 13.14 -21.31
CA GLN A 96 -23.14 11.98 -20.49
C GLN A 96 -22.07 11.70 -19.42
N TYR A 97 -20.95 12.41 -19.47
CA TYR A 97 -19.89 12.27 -18.48
C TYR A 97 -20.18 13.10 -17.23
N HIS A 98 -20.05 12.47 -16.08
CA HIS A 98 -20.21 13.14 -14.77
C HIS A 98 -18.89 13.73 -14.34
N ASP A 99 -18.74 15.04 -14.48
CA ASP A 99 -17.57 15.73 -13.98
C ASP A 99 -17.48 15.66 -12.46
N SER A 100 -16.38 15.12 -11.98
CA SER A 100 -16.06 15.05 -10.57
C SER A 100 -14.57 15.20 -10.37
N ASP A 101 -14.17 15.72 -9.22
CA ASP A 101 -12.75 15.89 -8.88
C ASP A 101 -12.12 14.60 -8.28
N PHE A 102 -12.89 13.52 -8.20
CA PHE A 102 -12.40 12.26 -7.66
C PHE A 102 -11.39 11.58 -8.58
N VAL A 103 -10.31 11.08 -7.99
CA VAL A 103 -9.25 10.35 -8.71
C VAL A 103 -9.77 9.01 -9.25
N PHE A 104 -10.62 8.31 -8.49
CA PHE A 104 -11.10 6.98 -8.85
C PHE A 104 -12.59 7.00 -9.16
N THR A 105 -12.90 6.82 -10.45
CA THR A 105 -14.26 6.88 -10.99
C THR A 105 -14.52 5.70 -11.91
N TRP A 106 -15.79 5.49 -12.22
CA TRP A 106 -16.20 4.68 -13.35
C TRP A 106 -15.93 5.40 -14.68
N GLU A 107 -16.11 4.70 -15.79
CA GLU A 107 -15.95 5.25 -17.15
C GLU A 107 -16.81 6.50 -17.41
N ASP A 108 -17.97 6.57 -16.79
CA ASP A 108 -18.91 7.69 -16.90
C ASP A 108 -18.59 8.86 -15.94
N GLY A 109 -17.46 8.82 -15.25
CA GLY A 109 -17.02 9.86 -14.32
C GLY A 109 -17.63 9.80 -12.92
N ARG A 110 -18.59 8.91 -12.66
CA ARG A 110 -19.16 8.73 -11.32
C ARG A 110 -18.14 8.12 -10.36
N PRO A 111 -18.00 8.66 -9.14
CA PRO A 111 -17.07 8.10 -8.15
C PRO A 111 -17.47 6.69 -7.73
N PHE A 112 -16.51 5.89 -7.34
CA PHE A 112 -16.78 4.56 -6.81
C PHE A 112 -17.53 4.65 -5.49
N LEU A 113 -18.70 3.99 -5.42
CA LEU A 113 -19.39 3.75 -4.17
C LEU A 113 -18.75 2.56 -3.43
N PRO A 114 -18.67 2.61 -2.08
CA PRO A 114 -17.98 1.57 -1.28
C PRO A 114 -18.45 0.14 -1.55
N ASP A 115 -19.76 -0.07 -1.69
CA ASP A 115 -20.34 -1.41 -1.88
C ASP A 115 -20.18 -1.90 -3.34
N THR A 116 -20.24 -0.97 -4.30
CA THR A 116 -20.08 -1.30 -5.73
C THR A 116 -18.63 -1.65 -6.02
N LEU A 117 -17.68 -0.89 -5.47
CA LEU A 117 -16.27 -1.19 -5.56
C LEU A 117 -15.95 -2.57 -4.97
N LEU A 118 -16.43 -2.87 -3.75
CA LEU A 118 -16.19 -4.16 -3.11
C LEU A 118 -16.71 -5.33 -3.94
N ARG A 119 -17.96 -5.21 -4.46
CA ARG A 119 -18.56 -6.24 -5.32
C ARG A 119 -17.75 -6.45 -6.60
N SER A 120 -17.31 -5.36 -7.24
CA SER A 120 -16.51 -5.44 -8.48
C SER A 120 -15.12 -6.04 -8.22
N PHE A 121 -14.46 -5.64 -7.14
CA PHE A 121 -13.19 -6.21 -6.70
C PHE A 121 -13.30 -7.73 -6.49
N GLN A 122 -14.28 -8.18 -5.71
CA GLN A 122 -14.49 -9.61 -5.46
C GLN A 122 -14.90 -10.38 -6.72
N ARG A 123 -15.66 -9.76 -7.64
CA ARG A 123 -16.03 -10.37 -8.91
C ARG A 123 -14.81 -10.67 -9.77
N ILE A 124 -13.85 -9.74 -9.84
CA ILE A 124 -12.60 -9.95 -10.58
C ILE A 124 -11.80 -11.10 -9.96
N LEU A 125 -11.63 -11.12 -8.64
CA LEU A 125 -10.92 -12.21 -7.94
C LEU A 125 -11.58 -13.57 -8.20
N LYS A 126 -12.91 -13.66 -8.08
CA LYS A 126 -13.66 -14.90 -8.32
C LYS A 126 -13.54 -15.39 -9.76
N ARG A 127 -13.64 -14.49 -10.75
CA ARG A 127 -13.50 -14.85 -12.18
C ARG A 127 -12.12 -15.42 -12.50
N ASN A 128 -11.10 -14.99 -11.78
CA ASN A 128 -9.73 -15.45 -11.95
C ASN A 128 -9.33 -16.55 -10.94
N HIS A 129 -10.30 -17.18 -10.27
CA HIS A 129 -10.06 -18.26 -9.31
C HIS A 129 -9.03 -17.92 -8.21
N PHE A 130 -8.94 -16.65 -7.86
CA PHE A 130 -7.99 -16.20 -6.83
C PHE A 130 -8.45 -16.62 -5.43
N THR A 131 -7.62 -17.38 -4.73
CA THR A 131 -7.90 -17.89 -3.39
C THR A 131 -6.72 -17.62 -2.45
N PRO A 132 -6.98 -17.27 -1.16
CA PRO A 132 -8.28 -16.95 -0.57
C PRO A 132 -8.84 -15.63 -1.11
N LEU A 133 -10.18 -15.47 -1.06
CA LEU A 133 -10.82 -14.22 -1.47
C LEU A 133 -10.43 -13.08 -0.54
N LEU A 134 -9.72 -12.10 -1.08
CA LEU A 134 -9.32 -10.91 -0.35
C LEU A 134 -10.45 -9.88 -0.25
N ARG A 135 -10.46 -9.15 0.83
CA ARG A 135 -11.22 -7.90 0.98
C ARG A 135 -10.31 -6.72 0.62
N ILE A 136 -10.87 -5.59 0.25
CA ILE A 136 -10.07 -4.37 -0.01
C ILE A 136 -9.23 -3.97 1.21
N HIS A 137 -9.71 -4.20 2.42
CA HIS A 137 -8.95 -3.93 3.64
C HIS A 137 -7.71 -4.82 3.79
N ASP A 138 -7.73 -6.01 3.21
CA ASP A 138 -6.60 -6.94 3.25
C ASP A 138 -5.41 -6.43 2.42
N LEU A 139 -5.63 -5.51 1.47
CA LEU A 139 -4.55 -4.81 0.75
C LEU A 139 -3.68 -4.01 1.72
N ARG A 140 -4.29 -3.34 2.70
CA ARG A 140 -3.59 -2.60 3.74
C ARG A 140 -2.80 -3.55 4.67
N HIS A 141 -3.36 -4.71 4.99
CA HIS A 141 -2.65 -5.74 5.74
C HIS A 141 -1.46 -6.28 4.94
N SER A 142 -1.61 -6.45 3.63
CA SER A 142 -0.51 -6.84 2.74
C SER A 142 0.62 -5.83 2.75
N THR A 143 0.31 -4.53 2.72
CA THR A 143 1.32 -3.46 2.86
C THR A 143 2.07 -3.57 4.19
N ALA A 144 1.34 -3.78 5.30
CA ALA A 144 1.95 -3.98 6.61
C ALA A 144 2.91 -5.17 6.62
N SER A 145 2.47 -6.30 6.06
CA SER A 145 3.27 -7.53 5.99
C SER A 145 4.53 -7.35 5.16
N ILE A 146 4.42 -6.70 3.99
CA ILE A 146 5.56 -6.41 3.11
C ILE A 146 6.59 -5.53 3.83
N LEU A 147 6.16 -4.44 4.48
CA LEU A 147 7.07 -3.57 5.21
C LEU A 147 7.80 -4.31 6.34
N TYR A 148 7.08 -5.17 7.05
CA TYR A 148 7.69 -5.98 8.11
C TYR A 148 8.71 -6.98 7.55
N GLU A 149 8.38 -7.67 6.47
CA GLU A 149 9.31 -8.60 5.80
C GLU A 149 10.57 -7.91 5.30
N GLN A 150 10.46 -6.61 4.96
CA GLN A 150 11.60 -5.77 4.60
C GLN A 150 12.39 -5.25 5.82
N GLY A 151 12.00 -5.63 7.04
CA GLY A 151 12.74 -5.33 8.27
C GLY A 151 12.36 -4.02 8.98
N TYR A 152 11.31 -3.32 8.51
CA TYR A 152 10.81 -2.13 9.23
C TYR A 152 10.19 -2.55 10.57
N ASP A 153 10.39 -1.73 11.59
CA ASP A 153 9.83 -2.00 12.91
C ASP A 153 8.31 -1.70 12.98
N LEU A 154 7.68 -2.17 14.05
CA LEU A 154 6.24 -2.01 14.22
C LEU A 154 5.81 -0.55 14.33
N LYS A 155 6.68 0.30 14.88
CA LYS A 155 6.40 1.72 15.08
C LYS A 155 6.42 2.47 13.76
N ASP A 156 7.38 2.16 12.89
CA ASP A 156 7.47 2.73 11.56
C ASP A 156 6.25 2.35 10.71
N ILE A 157 5.87 1.08 10.76
CA ILE A 157 4.69 0.58 10.04
C ILE A 157 3.40 1.20 10.58
N GLN A 158 3.26 1.32 11.92
CA GLN A 158 2.14 2.00 12.54
C GLN A 158 2.04 3.45 12.06
N THR A 159 3.16 4.15 12.02
CA THR A 159 3.25 5.54 11.58
C THR A 159 2.90 5.67 10.11
N TRP A 160 3.47 4.86 9.22
CA TRP A 160 3.16 4.84 7.81
C TRP A 160 1.69 4.59 7.52
N LEU A 161 1.13 3.58 8.16
CA LEU A 161 -0.27 3.21 7.99
C LEU A 161 -1.23 4.09 8.78
N ARG A 162 -0.75 4.92 9.70
CA ARG A 162 -1.57 5.75 10.60
C ARG A 162 -2.58 4.92 11.40
N HIS A 163 -2.10 3.83 11.99
CA HIS A 163 -2.91 3.04 12.92
C HIS A 163 -3.01 3.76 14.25
N ALA A 164 -4.24 4.07 14.69
CA ALA A 164 -4.47 4.69 16.00
C ALA A 164 -4.09 3.76 17.16
N ASP A 165 -4.20 2.44 16.93
CA ASP A 165 -3.88 1.41 17.93
C ASP A 165 -2.83 0.44 17.35
N ILE A 166 -1.78 0.20 18.13
CA ILE A 166 -0.72 -0.75 17.80
C ILE A 166 -1.23 -2.20 17.79
N GLY A 167 -2.28 -2.48 18.56
CA GLY A 167 -2.92 -3.80 18.60
C GLY A 167 -3.43 -4.28 17.25
N VAL A 168 -3.93 -3.36 16.42
CA VAL A 168 -4.35 -3.68 15.03
C VAL A 168 -3.14 -4.14 14.19
N THR A 169 -2.00 -3.51 14.41
CA THR A 169 -0.75 -3.88 13.75
C THR A 169 -0.25 -5.22 14.30
N MET A 170 -0.30 -5.44 15.61
CA MET A 170 0.16 -6.69 16.25
C MET A 170 -0.62 -7.94 15.80
N ASN A 171 -1.92 -7.85 15.54
CA ASN A 171 -2.70 -9.00 15.05
C ASN A 171 -2.21 -9.52 13.69
N VAL A 172 -1.76 -8.64 12.80
CA VAL A 172 -1.13 -9.05 11.54
C VAL A 172 0.18 -9.80 11.79
N TYR A 173 0.90 -9.46 12.88
CA TYR A 173 2.22 -10.02 13.21
C TYR A 173 2.18 -11.35 13.91
N THR A 174 1.10 -11.69 14.61
CA THR A 174 1.01 -12.94 15.35
C THR A 174 1.20 -14.15 14.42
N HIS A 175 0.68 -14.06 13.20
CA HIS A 175 0.85 -15.09 12.18
C HIS A 175 2.25 -15.13 11.54
N ILE A 176 2.94 -13.98 11.43
CA ILE A 176 4.29 -13.89 10.85
C ILE A 176 5.34 -14.28 11.90
N LYS A 177 5.13 -13.95 13.18
CA LYS A 177 6.01 -14.31 14.29
C LYS A 177 6.12 -15.81 14.49
N GLN A 178 5.09 -16.58 14.27
CA GLN A 178 5.18 -18.04 14.42
C GLN A 178 6.23 -18.66 13.49
N ARG A 179 6.36 -18.19 12.24
CA ARG A 179 7.39 -18.67 11.32
C ARG A 179 8.81 -18.30 11.75
N LYS A 180 9.02 -17.07 12.26
CA LYS A 180 10.36 -16.61 12.71
C LYS A 180 10.73 -17.15 14.10
N HIS A 181 9.77 -17.53 14.91
CA HIS A 181 10.05 -18.06 16.24
C HIS A 181 10.80 -19.40 16.19
N ASP A 182 10.52 -20.20 15.18
CA ASP A 182 11.19 -21.51 14.98
C ASP A 182 12.66 -21.34 14.53
N GLU A 183 13.04 -20.18 13.97
CA GLU A 183 14.41 -19.85 13.55
C GLU A 183 15.24 -19.17 14.66
N ILE A 184 14.61 -18.71 15.75
CA ILE A 184 15.29 -18.02 16.85
C ILE A 184 16.40 -18.87 17.49
N PRO A 185 16.18 -20.17 17.80
CA PRO A 185 17.22 -20.99 18.41
C PRO A 185 18.47 -21.06 17.53
N ASP A 186 18.32 -21.23 16.24
CA ASP A 186 19.46 -21.32 15.31
C ASP A 186 20.17 -19.97 15.17
N CYS A 187 19.41 -18.87 15.12
CA CYS A 187 19.97 -17.52 15.08
C CYS A 187 20.79 -17.21 16.33
N VAL A 188 20.26 -17.50 17.52
CA VAL A 188 20.96 -17.32 18.81
C VAL A 188 22.20 -18.19 18.86
N GLN A 189 22.12 -19.46 18.46
CA GLN A 189 23.26 -20.36 18.43
C GLN A 189 24.36 -19.88 17.50
N ASN A 190 24.01 -19.36 16.34
CA ASN A 190 25.00 -18.82 15.37
C ASN A 190 25.68 -17.55 15.87
N VAL A 191 24.97 -16.66 16.58
CA VAL A 191 25.55 -15.42 17.15
C VAL A 191 26.52 -15.73 18.27
N PHE A 192 26.27 -16.74 19.10
CA PHE A 192 27.09 -17.10 20.26
C PHE A 192 28.04 -18.27 19.97
N SER A 193 28.05 -18.84 18.77
CA SER A 193 29.04 -19.84 18.38
C SER A 193 30.44 -19.18 18.24
N PRO A 194 31.47 -19.69 18.86
CA PRO A 194 32.79 -19.11 18.72
C PRO A 194 33.25 -19.25 17.27
N THR A 195 33.53 -18.13 16.64
CA THR A 195 34.18 -18.10 15.30
C THR A 195 35.45 -18.94 15.34
N PRO A 196 35.64 -19.95 14.46
CA PRO A 196 36.88 -20.73 14.43
C PRO A 196 38.03 -19.76 14.24
N ARG A 197 38.91 -19.65 15.26
CA ARG A 197 40.15 -18.89 15.13
C ARG A 197 40.96 -19.50 13.99
N THR A 198 41.01 -18.80 12.87
CA THR A 198 41.94 -19.12 11.79
C THR A 198 43.34 -19.13 12.36
N LYS A 199 43.96 -20.30 12.48
CA LYS A 199 45.33 -20.43 12.89
C LYS A 199 46.17 -19.60 11.94
N ALA A 200 46.69 -18.48 12.44
CA ALA A 200 47.66 -17.67 11.72
C ALA A 200 48.85 -18.58 11.37
N LYS A 201 49.09 -18.76 10.09
CA LYS A 201 50.27 -19.46 9.55
C LYS A 201 51.48 -18.66 9.96
N ILE A 202 52.24 -19.18 10.93
CA ILE A 202 53.53 -18.62 11.32
C ILE A 202 54.44 -18.78 10.09
N LEU A 203 54.68 -17.68 9.40
CA LEU A 203 55.70 -17.60 8.35
C LEU A 203 57.08 -17.77 9.02
N GLY A 204 57.71 -18.89 8.71
CA GLY A 204 59.06 -19.19 9.15
C GLY A 204 60.04 -18.10 8.70
N LYS A 205 60.94 -17.71 9.62
CA LYS A 205 62.08 -16.83 9.36
C LYS A 205 62.97 -17.42 8.25
N PRO A 206 63.41 -16.62 7.29
CA PRO A 206 64.49 -17.10 6.38
C PRO A 206 65.81 -17.33 7.13
N LYS A 207 66.42 -18.49 6.91
CA LYS A 207 67.76 -18.80 7.36
C LYS A 207 68.74 -17.89 6.60
N SER A 208 69.57 -17.21 7.37
CA SER A 208 70.77 -16.56 6.88
C SER A 208 71.75 -17.64 6.50
N GLU A 209 72.20 -17.70 5.25
CA GLU A 209 73.43 -18.39 4.82
C GLU A 209 74.52 -17.36 4.66
N ASN A 210 75.75 -17.79 5.17
CA ASN A 210 77.04 -17.12 5.08
C ASN A 210 77.39 -16.76 3.63
#